data_d906bf3c7f23bc9aee76d3d9b9cc5e76
#
_entry.id   d906bf3c7f23bc9aee76d3d9b9cc5e76
#
_cell.length_a   1.000
_cell.length_b   1.000
_cell.length_c   1.000
_cell.angle_alpha   90.00
_cell.angle_beta   90.00
_cell.angle_gamma   90.00
#
_symmetry.space_group_name_H-M   'P 1'
#
loop_
_entity.id
_entity.type
_entity.pdbx_description
1 polymer ?
#
loop_
_entity_poly.entity_id
_entity_poly.type
_entity_poly.pdbx_seq_one_letter_code
_entity_poly.pdbx_strand_id
1 'polypeptide(L)'
;MYDVRITAIRKADYRDLQARYENAIEHACDVHEGQTWVSAGGGKPLGMCDSAWDSMQGFVEALARGEGDFYDGWMKNPYSAMISCNDGFRPVSFLLERM
;
A
#
# COMPACT_ATOMS: atom_id res chain seq x y z
N MET A 1 13.96 -15.48 -4.00
CA MET A 1 12.75 -14.65 -3.88
C MET A 1 12.94 -13.32 -4.58
N TYR A 2 11.88 -12.76 -5.08
CA TYR A 2 11.90 -11.45 -5.71
C TYR A 2 11.75 -10.34 -4.67
N ASP A 3 12.39 -9.22 -4.92
CA ASP A 3 12.09 -8.00 -4.18
C ASP A 3 10.84 -7.34 -4.76
N VAL A 4 10.14 -6.56 -3.96
CA VAL A 4 8.91 -5.87 -4.35
C VAL A 4 9.06 -4.39 -4.08
N ARG A 5 8.85 -3.58 -5.12
CA ARG A 5 8.79 -2.12 -4.97
C ARG A 5 7.38 -1.72 -4.56
N ILE A 6 7.29 -0.86 -3.57
CA ILE A 6 6.05 -0.30 -3.08
C ILE A 6 6.10 1.20 -3.32
N THR A 7 5.13 1.74 -4.05
CA THR A 7 5.07 3.17 -4.37
C THR A 7 3.75 3.74 -3.90
N ALA A 8 3.79 4.84 -3.15
CA ALA A 8 2.59 5.60 -2.79
C ALA A 8 2.16 6.41 -4.02
N ILE A 9 1.09 5.97 -4.68
CA ILE A 9 0.63 6.57 -5.93
C ILE A 9 -0.25 7.78 -5.69
N ARG A 10 -1.20 7.67 -4.75
CA ARG A 10 -2.18 8.72 -4.48
C ARG A 10 -2.62 8.66 -3.03
N LYS A 11 -2.80 9.83 -2.44
CA LYS A 11 -3.36 9.98 -1.11
C LYS A 11 -4.67 10.75 -1.22
N ALA A 12 -5.78 10.09 -0.88
CA ALA A 12 -7.08 10.75 -0.84
C ALA A 12 -7.26 11.52 0.46
N ASP A 13 -8.16 12.48 0.48
CA ASP A 13 -8.45 13.31 1.64
C ASP A 13 -9.96 13.59 1.67
N TYR A 14 -10.71 12.77 2.40
CA TYR A 14 -12.16 12.85 2.48
C TYR A 14 -12.57 13.77 3.63
N ARG A 15 -12.48 15.08 3.42
CA ARG A 15 -12.71 16.10 4.45
C ARG A 15 -14.10 16.07 5.01
N ASP A 16 -15.10 15.75 4.21
CA ASP A 16 -16.49 15.62 4.64
C ASP A 16 -16.67 14.47 5.65
N LEU A 17 -16.04 13.33 5.38
CA LEU A 17 -16.08 12.19 6.29
C LEU A 17 -15.33 12.48 7.59
N GLN A 18 -14.19 13.16 7.48
CA GLN A 18 -13.40 13.57 8.65
C GLN A 18 -14.22 14.50 9.56
N ALA A 19 -14.89 15.47 8.96
CA ALA A 19 -15.70 16.43 9.73
C ALA A 19 -16.87 15.77 10.44
N ARG A 20 -17.45 14.72 9.86
CA ARG A 20 -18.65 14.07 10.41
C ARG A 20 -18.33 12.99 11.43
N TYR A 21 -17.22 12.27 11.27
CA TYR A 21 -16.98 11.02 12.00
C TYR A 21 -15.65 10.95 12.74
N GLU A 22 -14.65 11.73 12.37
CA GLU A 22 -13.33 11.62 12.95
C GLU A 22 -13.14 12.63 14.08
N ASN A 23 -12.59 12.16 15.21
CA ASN A 23 -12.16 13.08 16.26
C ASN A 23 -10.92 13.84 15.81
N ALA A 24 -10.68 15.02 16.40
CA ALA A 24 -9.46 15.78 16.13
C ALA A 24 -8.22 14.94 16.46
N ILE A 25 -7.27 14.87 15.54
CA ILE A 25 -6.02 14.14 15.71
C ILE A 25 -4.84 15.09 15.52
N GLU A 26 -3.79 14.89 16.34
CA GLU A 26 -2.58 15.71 16.25
C GLU A 26 -1.70 15.29 15.08
N HIS A 27 -1.69 14.00 14.76
CA HIS A 27 -0.82 13.42 13.73
C HIS A 27 -1.65 12.64 12.71
N ALA A 28 -1.75 13.19 11.52
CA ALA A 28 -2.24 12.44 10.38
C ALA A 28 -1.10 11.60 9.77
N CYS A 29 -1.45 10.70 8.85
CA CYS A 29 -0.49 9.92 8.08
C CYS A 29 0.47 10.87 7.32
N ASP A 30 1.77 10.64 7.44
CA ASP A 30 2.81 11.46 6.81
C ASP A 30 3.36 10.88 5.50
N VAL A 31 2.73 9.83 4.98
CA VAL A 31 3.09 9.26 3.69
C VAL A 31 2.84 10.28 2.58
N HIS A 32 3.79 10.42 1.68
CA HIS A 32 3.72 11.36 0.55
C HIS A 32 3.56 10.62 -0.77
N GLU A 33 2.80 11.20 -1.69
CA GLU A 33 2.72 10.70 -3.06
C GLU A 33 4.13 10.67 -3.68
N GLY A 34 4.43 9.55 -4.35
CA GLY A 34 5.74 9.32 -4.94
C GLY A 34 6.76 8.65 -4.02
N GLN A 35 6.47 8.53 -2.73
CA GLN A 35 7.34 7.85 -1.79
C GLN A 35 7.43 6.36 -2.14
N THR A 36 8.64 5.78 -2.03
CA THR A 36 8.88 4.38 -2.39
C THR A 36 9.56 3.62 -1.26
N TRP A 37 9.28 2.33 -1.22
CA TRP A 37 9.95 1.36 -0.33
C TRP A 37 10.29 0.13 -1.14
N VAL A 38 11.25 -0.65 -0.66
CA VAL A 38 11.56 -1.97 -1.24
C VAL A 38 11.40 -3.01 -0.14
N SER A 39 10.54 -3.99 -0.41
CA SER A 39 10.44 -5.18 0.42
C SER A 39 11.45 -6.21 -0.08
N ALA A 40 12.44 -6.50 0.73
CA ALA A 40 13.44 -7.52 0.43
C ALA A 40 12.91 -8.89 0.81
N GLY A 41 12.68 -9.76 -0.18
CA GLY A 41 12.23 -11.13 0.03
C GLY A 41 10.88 -11.26 0.74
N GLY A 42 10.01 -10.25 0.63
CA GLY A 42 8.68 -10.25 1.25
C GLY A 42 8.64 -9.68 2.66
N GLY A 43 9.75 -9.17 3.18
CA GLY A 43 9.81 -8.58 4.52
C GLY A 43 9.28 -7.15 4.57
N LYS A 44 8.83 -6.73 5.75
CA LYS A 44 8.36 -5.37 5.97
C LYS A 44 9.49 -4.36 5.78
N PRO A 45 9.32 -3.37 4.90
CA PRO A 45 10.34 -2.32 4.73
C PRO A 45 10.48 -1.47 5.99
N LEU A 46 11.71 -1.00 6.24
CA LEU A 46 11.97 -0.08 7.33
C LEU A 46 11.22 1.24 7.11
N GLY A 47 10.58 1.73 8.14
CA GLY A 47 9.85 3.00 8.09
C GLY A 47 8.45 2.94 7.49
N MET A 48 7.97 1.77 7.11
CA MET A 48 6.61 1.63 6.63
C MET A 48 5.62 1.56 7.80
N CYS A 49 4.50 2.26 7.66
CA CYS A 49 3.40 2.25 8.61
C CYS A 49 2.83 0.82 8.76
N ASP A 50 2.59 0.39 10.00
CA ASP A 50 2.07 -0.95 10.29
C ASP A 50 0.70 -1.18 9.65
N SER A 51 -0.17 -0.19 9.68
CA SER A 51 -1.51 -0.29 9.09
C SER A 51 -1.44 -0.50 7.58
N ALA A 52 -0.55 0.22 6.89
CA ALA A 52 -0.35 0.03 5.46
C ALA A 52 0.23 -1.35 5.17
N TRP A 53 1.22 -1.78 5.95
CA TRP A 53 1.83 -3.10 5.79
C TRP A 53 0.81 -4.22 5.99
N ASP A 54 -0.03 -4.13 7.01
CA ASP A 54 -1.08 -5.13 7.26
C ASP A 54 -2.01 -5.28 6.06
N SER A 55 -2.31 -4.19 5.36
CA SER A 55 -3.19 -4.22 4.19
C SER A 55 -2.55 -4.90 2.99
N MET A 56 -1.23 -4.84 2.85
CA MET A 56 -0.51 -5.28 1.64
C MET A 56 0.33 -6.54 1.81
N GLN A 57 0.60 -6.96 3.05
CA GLN A 57 1.57 -8.01 3.36
C GLN A 57 1.35 -9.28 2.54
N GLY A 58 0.12 -9.79 2.46
CA GLY A 58 -0.18 -11.01 1.72
C GLY A 58 0.14 -10.91 0.24
N PHE A 59 -0.12 -9.75 -0.37
CA PHE A 59 0.19 -9.50 -1.78
C PHE A 59 1.69 -9.36 -2.01
N VAL A 60 2.39 -8.67 -1.11
CA VAL A 60 3.85 -8.52 -1.19
C VAL A 60 4.54 -9.87 -1.09
N GLU A 61 4.12 -10.71 -0.13
CA GLU A 61 4.69 -12.05 0.03
C GLU A 61 4.43 -12.93 -1.19
N ALA A 62 3.24 -12.85 -1.77
CA ALA A 62 2.91 -13.60 -2.98
C ALA A 62 3.79 -13.17 -4.15
N LEU A 63 3.96 -11.87 -4.37
CA LEU A 63 4.84 -11.35 -5.41
C LEU A 63 6.30 -11.75 -5.19
N ALA A 64 6.76 -11.76 -3.94
CA ALA A 64 8.11 -12.17 -3.59
C ALA A 64 8.36 -13.64 -3.92
N ARG A 65 7.35 -14.49 -3.80
CA ARG A 65 7.43 -15.91 -4.18
C ARG A 65 7.34 -16.15 -5.69
N GLY A 66 7.09 -15.11 -6.48
CA GLY A 66 6.91 -15.23 -7.93
C GLY A 66 5.47 -15.46 -8.37
N GLU A 67 4.52 -15.39 -7.46
CA GLU A 67 3.09 -15.44 -7.77
C GLU A 67 2.61 -14.10 -8.33
N GLY A 68 1.43 -14.10 -8.89
CA GLY A 68 0.85 -12.90 -9.46
C GLY A 68 -0.55 -13.17 -9.99
N ASP A 69 -0.96 -12.34 -10.96
CA ASP A 69 -2.27 -12.45 -11.61
C ASP A 69 -3.42 -12.53 -10.59
N PHE A 70 -3.39 -11.61 -9.61
CA PHE A 70 -4.40 -11.56 -8.57
C PHE A 70 -5.79 -11.34 -9.17
N TYR A 71 -6.78 -12.02 -8.62
CA TYR A 71 -8.17 -11.92 -9.07
C TYR A 71 -8.35 -12.22 -10.56
N ASP A 72 -7.48 -13.04 -11.13
CA ASP A 72 -7.59 -13.56 -12.48
C ASP A 72 -7.77 -12.43 -13.52
N GLY A 73 -6.71 -11.65 -13.71
CA GLY A 73 -6.67 -10.58 -14.72
C GLY A 73 -7.00 -9.18 -14.19
N TRP A 74 -6.89 -8.97 -12.88
CA TRP A 74 -7.19 -7.67 -12.28
C TRP A 74 -6.24 -6.56 -12.73
N MET A 75 -4.92 -6.81 -12.68
CA MET A 75 -3.92 -5.81 -13.02
C MET A 75 -3.43 -5.96 -14.45
N LYS A 76 -3.17 -4.83 -15.13
CA LYS A 76 -2.55 -4.85 -16.46
C LYS A 76 -1.18 -5.53 -16.43
N ASN A 77 -0.38 -5.25 -15.39
CA ASN A 77 0.83 -6.00 -15.12
C ASN A 77 0.46 -7.12 -14.14
N PRO A 78 0.53 -8.40 -14.54
CA PRO A 78 0.11 -9.50 -13.64
C PRO A 78 1.00 -9.65 -12.42
N TYR A 79 2.19 -9.08 -12.42
CA TYR A 79 3.12 -9.12 -11.29
C TYR A 79 3.10 -7.81 -10.49
N SER A 80 1.91 -7.27 -10.33
CA SER A 80 1.67 -6.06 -9.54
C SER A 80 0.33 -6.13 -8.84
N ALA A 81 0.12 -5.22 -7.89
CA ALA A 81 -1.15 -5.06 -7.20
C ALA A 81 -1.33 -3.61 -6.76
N MET A 82 -2.55 -3.12 -6.79
CA MET A 82 -2.88 -1.79 -6.27
C MET A 82 -3.66 -1.96 -4.97
N ILE A 83 -3.05 -1.63 -3.85
CA ILE A 83 -3.60 -1.87 -2.52
C ILE A 83 -3.76 -0.55 -1.77
N SER A 84 -4.89 -0.36 -1.12
CA SER A 84 -5.13 0.79 -0.25
C SER A 84 -4.80 0.44 1.20
N CYS A 85 -4.29 1.40 1.96
CA CYS A 85 -4.22 1.27 3.41
C CYS A 85 -5.63 1.30 4.02
N ASN A 86 -5.74 0.98 5.32
CA ASN A 86 -7.02 0.81 6.01
C ASN A 86 -7.66 2.12 6.48
N ASP A 87 -7.03 3.26 6.26
CA ASP A 87 -7.58 4.56 6.67
C ASP A 87 -8.70 4.98 5.71
N GLY A 88 -9.94 4.98 6.19
CA GLY A 88 -11.09 5.39 5.39
C GLY A 88 -11.23 6.90 5.21
N PHE A 89 -10.46 7.71 5.94
CA PHE A 89 -10.51 9.17 5.85
C PHE A 89 -9.45 9.73 4.90
N ARG A 90 -8.25 9.13 4.90
CA ARG A 90 -7.11 9.55 4.06
C ARG A 90 -6.43 8.34 3.46
N PRO A 91 -7.15 7.53 2.66
CA PRO A 91 -6.55 6.31 2.13
C PRO A 91 -5.42 6.63 1.15
N VAL A 92 -4.35 5.85 1.26
CA VAL A 92 -3.22 5.89 0.34
C VAL A 92 -3.29 4.67 -0.55
N SER A 93 -3.23 4.89 -1.87
CA SER A 93 -3.14 3.80 -2.84
C SER A 93 -1.67 3.49 -3.09
N PHE A 94 -1.30 2.24 -2.86
CA PHE A 94 0.07 1.75 -3.07
C PHE A 94 0.11 0.82 -4.27
N LEU A 95 1.06 1.09 -5.17
CA LEU A 95 1.37 0.15 -6.26
C LEU A 95 2.49 -0.78 -5.79
N LEU A 96 2.21 -2.07 -5.81
CA LEU A 96 3.17 -3.12 -5.50
C LEU A 96 3.64 -3.72 -6.81
N GLU A 97 4.96 -3.75 -7.05
CA GLU A 97 5.54 -4.26 -8.29
C GLU A 97 6.68 -5.20 -7.98
N ARG A 98 6.65 -6.39 -8.59
CA ARG A 98 7.79 -7.30 -8.54
C ARG A 98 8.97 -6.70 -9.29
N MET A 99 10.11 -6.69 -8.67
CA MET A 99 11.37 -6.19 -9.27
C MET A 99 12.11 -7.26 -10.05
#